data_f6595ba2de0a9ca49595d0e66929681b
#
_entry.id   f6595ba2de0a9ca49595d0e66929681b
#
_cell.length_a   1.000
_cell.length_b   1.000
_cell.length_c   1.000
_cell.angle_alpha   90.00
_cell.angle_beta   90.00
_cell.angle_gamma   90.00
#
_symmetry.space_group_name_H-M   'P 1'
#
loop_
_entity.id
_entity.type
_entity.pdbx_description
1 polymer ?
#
loop_
_entity_poly.entity_id
_entity_poly.type
_entity_poly.pdbx_seq_one_letter_code
_entity_poly.pdbx_strand_id
1 'polypeptide(L)'
;PGVAAPVKEISKNPELAYDYTSKGNLVAVISNGSAILGLGNLGSLASKPVMEGKSVLFKRFADIDSIDIEIDNNDPNSIIETIKNISGTFGGINLEDIAAPDCFVIEQKLKEVLDIPVFHDDQHGTAIITTAALINALDISKKKISNVKIVVNGAGASAQACANLFKSSGVKNENIIMCDSKGVIYKGRKNIDQFKSAFAID
;
A
#
# COMPACT_ATOMS: atom_id res chain seq x y z
N PRO A 1 20.14 22.95 -25.65
CA PRO A 1 19.97 24.40 -25.88
C PRO A 1 18.52 24.88 -25.70
N GLY A 2 17.49 24.11 -26.06
CA GLY A 2 16.09 24.51 -25.98
C GLY A 2 15.41 24.30 -24.63
N VAL A 3 16.06 23.66 -23.66
CA VAL A 3 15.46 23.24 -22.38
C VAL A 3 14.97 24.40 -21.50
N ALA A 4 15.48 25.61 -21.71
CA ALA A 4 15.06 26.78 -20.97
C ALA A 4 13.58 27.20 -21.25
N ALA A 5 13.03 26.84 -22.40
CA ALA A 5 11.64 27.14 -22.74
C ALA A 5 10.66 26.38 -21.84
N PRO A 6 10.67 25.03 -21.77
CA PRO A 6 9.80 24.28 -20.85
C PRO A 6 10.03 24.65 -19.37
N VAL A 7 11.25 24.94 -18.93
CA VAL A 7 11.52 25.42 -17.56
C VAL A 7 10.70 26.67 -17.24
N LYS A 8 10.69 27.67 -18.15
CA LYS A 8 9.93 28.91 -17.94
C LYS A 8 8.42 28.68 -17.95
N GLU A 9 7.94 27.73 -18.75
CA GLU A 9 6.51 27.43 -18.80
C GLU A 9 6.05 26.68 -17.55
N ILE A 10 6.80 25.65 -17.11
CA ILE A 10 6.52 24.93 -15.87
C ILE A 10 6.56 25.86 -14.65
N SER A 11 7.50 26.83 -14.62
CA SER A 11 7.57 27.78 -13.50
C SER A 11 6.33 28.67 -13.37
N LYS A 12 5.58 28.90 -14.45
CA LYS A 12 4.33 29.67 -14.46
C LYS A 12 3.10 28.78 -14.23
N ASN A 13 3.15 27.56 -14.75
CA ASN A 13 2.10 26.57 -14.61
C ASN A 13 2.72 25.18 -14.33
N PRO A 14 2.77 24.74 -13.05
CA PRO A 14 3.38 23.47 -12.65
C PRO A 14 2.76 22.22 -13.32
N GLU A 15 1.49 22.27 -13.74
CA GLU A 15 0.80 21.17 -14.42
C GLU A 15 1.48 20.79 -15.74
N LEU A 16 2.14 21.73 -16.40
CA LEU A 16 2.90 21.46 -17.61
C LEU A 16 4.11 20.55 -17.41
N ALA A 17 4.46 20.24 -16.16
CA ALA A 17 5.46 19.19 -15.87
C ALA A 17 5.01 17.81 -16.39
N TYR A 18 3.72 17.52 -16.42
CA TYR A 18 3.17 16.29 -16.99
C TYR A 18 3.32 16.19 -18.51
N ASP A 19 3.32 17.34 -19.21
CA ASP A 19 3.45 17.38 -20.66
C ASP A 19 4.92 17.43 -21.13
N TYR A 20 5.77 18.11 -20.35
CA TYR A 20 7.14 18.40 -20.78
C TYR A 20 8.20 17.51 -20.14
N THR A 21 7.82 16.63 -19.21
CA THR A 21 8.75 15.75 -18.49
C THR A 21 8.21 14.33 -18.41
N SER A 22 9.01 13.41 -17.88
CA SER A 22 8.59 12.04 -17.63
C SER A 22 7.66 11.88 -16.40
N LYS A 23 7.35 12.97 -15.67
CA LYS A 23 6.57 12.93 -14.42
C LYS A 23 5.26 12.15 -14.57
N GLY A 24 4.55 12.32 -15.67
CA GLY A 24 3.25 11.69 -15.91
C GLY A 24 3.29 10.15 -16.06
N ASN A 25 4.46 9.57 -16.31
CA ASN A 25 4.64 8.13 -16.46
C ASN A 25 5.75 7.57 -15.56
N LEU A 26 6.09 8.25 -14.48
CA LEU A 26 7.17 7.83 -13.59
C LEU A 26 6.63 7.59 -12.18
N VAL A 27 6.79 6.36 -11.66
CA VAL A 27 6.38 5.96 -10.30
C VAL A 27 7.62 5.69 -9.45
N ALA A 28 7.63 6.19 -8.21
CA ALA A 28 8.60 5.76 -7.21
C ALA A 28 8.13 4.48 -6.52
N VAL A 29 8.97 3.46 -6.47
CA VAL A 29 8.80 2.27 -5.62
C VAL A 29 9.62 2.47 -4.36
N ILE A 30 8.98 2.66 -3.22
CA ILE A 30 9.64 3.09 -1.99
C ILE A 30 9.49 2.07 -0.89
N SER A 31 10.61 1.70 -0.27
CA SER A 31 10.68 0.77 0.85
C SER A 31 11.68 1.24 1.91
N ASN A 32 11.48 0.80 3.15
CA ASN A 32 12.53 0.81 4.17
C ASN A 32 13.00 -0.61 4.55
N GLY A 33 12.48 -1.63 3.88
CA GLY A 33 12.87 -3.02 4.08
C GLY A 33 12.48 -3.60 5.43
N SER A 34 11.45 -3.06 6.09
CA SER A 34 11.03 -3.50 7.41
C SER A 34 10.11 -4.74 7.41
N ALA A 35 9.59 -5.15 6.23
CA ALA A 35 8.70 -6.30 6.08
C ALA A 35 8.90 -7.05 4.75
N ILE A 36 10.11 -7.46 4.45
CA ILE A 36 10.50 -8.03 3.14
C ILE A 36 9.94 -9.45 2.99
N LEU A 37 9.02 -9.68 2.05
CA LEU A 37 8.56 -11.00 1.58
C LEU A 37 8.26 -12.04 2.70
N GLY A 38 7.86 -11.62 3.88
CA GLY A 38 7.69 -12.53 5.02
C GLY A 38 8.99 -12.94 5.73
N LEU A 39 10.15 -12.45 5.28
CA LEU A 39 11.44 -12.65 5.95
C LEU A 39 11.62 -11.68 7.13
N GLY A 40 10.78 -10.65 7.22
CA GLY A 40 10.81 -9.65 8.27
C GLY A 40 11.68 -8.45 7.95
N ASN A 41 12.18 -7.79 8.99
CA ASN A 41 13.02 -6.60 8.87
C ASN A 41 14.47 -7.00 8.57
N LEU A 42 14.88 -6.84 7.33
CA LEU A 42 16.27 -7.07 6.88
C LEU A 42 16.98 -5.77 6.47
N GLY A 43 16.27 -4.63 6.54
CA GLY A 43 16.80 -3.31 6.23
C GLY A 43 16.64 -2.90 4.77
N SER A 44 16.80 -1.61 4.54
CA SER A 44 16.53 -0.96 3.27
C SER A 44 17.36 -1.54 2.11
N LEU A 45 18.66 -1.68 2.28
CA LEU A 45 19.52 -2.20 1.22
C LEU A 45 19.17 -3.63 0.79
N ALA A 46 18.73 -4.47 1.74
CA ALA A 46 18.33 -5.84 1.45
C ALA A 46 17.01 -5.92 0.67
N SER A 47 16.15 -4.90 0.72
CA SER A 47 14.91 -4.84 -0.05
C SER A 47 15.13 -4.53 -1.53
N LYS A 48 16.27 -3.95 -1.90
CA LYS A 48 16.54 -3.47 -3.26
C LYS A 48 16.24 -4.48 -4.38
N PRO A 49 16.62 -5.76 -4.32
CA PRO A 49 16.28 -6.71 -5.38
C PRO A 49 14.76 -6.89 -5.57
N VAL A 50 13.97 -6.79 -4.50
CA VAL A 50 12.51 -6.86 -4.57
C VAL A 50 11.94 -5.60 -5.22
N MET A 51 12.48 -4.42 -4.86
CA MET A 51 12.04 -3.13 -5.39
C MET A 51 12.38 -2.98 -6.88
N GLU A 52 13.58 -3.40 -7.31
CA GLU A 52 13.93 -3.51 -8.73
C GLU A 52 13.00 -4.46 -9.48
N GLY A 53 12.67 -5.61 -8.87
CA GLY A 53 11.69 -6.55 -9.41
C GLY A 53 10.31 -5.91 -9.59
N LYS A 54 9.83 -5.14 -8.60
CA LYS A 54 8.57 -4.40 -8.69
C LYS A 54 8.62 -3.37 -9.84
N SER A 55 9.73 -2.68 -10.01
CA SER A 55 9.94 -1.72 -11.11
C SER A 55 9.84 -2.40 -12.48
N VAL A 56 10.41 -3.60 -12.62
CA VAL A 56 10.26 -4.42 -13.84
C VAL A 56 8.80 -4.76 -14.10
N LEU A 57 8.01 -5.10 -13.05
CA LEU A 57 6.58 -5.41 -13.21
C LEU A 57 5.77 -4.20 -13.65
N PHE A 58 6.03 -3.00 -13.13
CA PHE A 58 5.40 -1.76 -13.59
C PHE A 58 5.65 -1.55 -15.08
N LYS A 59 6.88 -1.69 -15.53
CA LYS A 59 7.23 -1.56 -16.95
C LYS A 59 6.58 -2.65 -17.80
N ARG A 60 6.66 -3.91 -17.36
CA ARG A 60 6.21 -5.08 -18.13
C ARG A 60 4.70 -5.11 -18.33
N PHE A 61 3.91 -4.77 -17.30
CA PHE A 61 2.47 -4.95 -17.31
C PHE A 61 1.68 -3.67 -17.56
N ALA A 62 2.25 -2.51 -17.25
CA ALA A 62 1.54 -1.24 -17.37
C ALA A 62 2.26 -0.20 -18.26
N ASP A 63 3.46 -0.52 -18.76
CA ASP A 63 4.35 0.40 -19.49
C ASP A 63 4.63 1.70 -18.71
N ILE A 64 4.66 1.60 -17.37
CA ILE A 64 5.01 2.68 -16.46
C ILE A 64 6.51 2.57 -16.14
N ASP A 65 7.22 3.67 -16.30
CA ASP A 65 8.60 3.80 -15.84
C ASP A 65 8.61 3.91 -14.32
N SER A 66 9.59 3.28 -13.67
CA SER A 66 9.70 3.39 -12.23
C SER A 66 11.15 3.40 -11.75
N ILE A 67 11.35 4.01 -10.59
CA ILE A 67 12.63 4.08 -9.89
C ILE A 67 12.37 3.58 -8.47
N ASP A 68 13.18 2.62 -8.02
CA ASP A 68 13.18 2.15 -6.65
C ASP A 68 14.02 3.05 -5.75
N ILE A 69 13.54 3.30 -4.54
CA ILE A 69 14.16 4.17 -3.54
C ILE A 69 14.09 3.48 -2.18
N GLU A 70 15.23 3.04 -1.70
CA GLU A 70 15.36 2.40 -0.39
C GLU A 70 15.74 3.45 0.66
N ILE A 71 14.83 3.71 1.61
CA ILE A 71 15.04 4.68 2.68
C ILE A 71 15.61 3.99 3.92
N ASP A 72 16.84 4.29 4.27
CA ASP A 72 17.47 3.76 5.48
C ASP A 72 17.03 4.54 6.72
N ASN A 73 15.77 4.37 7.09
CA ASN A 73 15.17 4.98 8.27
C ASN A 73 13.97 4.15 8.75
N ASN A 74 13.75 4.14 10.07
CA ASN A 74 12.61 3.46 10.70
C ASN A 74 11.64 4.45 11.38
N ASP A 75 11.93 5.74 11.40
CA ASP A 75 10.99 6.74 11.90
C ASP A 75 9.96 7.12 10.83
N PRO A 76 8.66 6.87 11.03
CA PRO A 76 7.62 7.18 10.06
C PRO A 76 7.60 8.65 9.63
N ASN A 77 7.86 9.58 10.55
CA ASN A 77 7.85 11.00 10.21
C ASN A 77 9.01 11.38 9.28
N SER A 78 10.18 10.81 9.51
CA SER A 78 11.34 11.01 8.64
C SER A 78 11.12 10.42 7.25
N ILE A 79 10.49 9.24 7.16
CA ILE A 79 10.12 8.61 5.88
C ILE A 79 9.12 9.51 5.13
N ILE A 80 8.07 9.99 5.81
CA ILE A 80 7.06 10.88 5.22
C ILE A 80 7.70 12.15 4.67
N GLU A 81 8.55 12.82 5.43
CA GLU A 81 9.22 14.05 4.99
C GLU A 81 10.18 13.79 3.82
N THR A 82 10.89 12.67 3.83
CA THR A 82 11.76 12.27 2.71
C THR A 82 10.95 12.10 1.43
N ILE A 83 9.86 11.32 1.48
CA ILE A 83 8.98 11.07 0.34
C ILE A 83 8.34 12.38 -0.17
N LYS A 84 7.85 13.20 0.73
CA LYS A 84 7.27 14.51 0.41
C LYS A 84 8.24 15.41 -0.35
N ASN A 85 9.51 15.44 0.07
CA ASN A 85 10.53 16.28 -0.56
C ASN A 85 10.89 15.84 -1.99
N ILE A 86 10.75 14.55 -2.32
CA ILE A 86 11.06 14.02 -3.66
C ILE A 86 9.82 13.84 -4.54
N SER A 87 8.61 13.92 -3.99
CA SER A 87 7.35 13.59 -4.66
C SER A 87 7.08 14.40 -5.93
N GLY A 88 7.62 15.62 -6.00
CA GLY A 88 7.51 16.46 -7.19
C GLY A 88 8.03 15.84 -8.49
N THR A 89 8.93 14.88 -8.40
CA THR A 89 9.51 14.16 -9.54
C THR A 89 8.55 13.14 -10.15
N PHE A 90 7.61 12.59 -9.34
CA PHE A 90 6.83 11.41 -9.69
C PHE A 90 5.38 11.74 -9.98
N GLY A 91 4.76 10.93 -10.85
CA GLY A 91 3.32 10.92 -11.09
C GLY A 91 2.55 10.03 -10.11
N GLY A 92 3.25 9.20 -9.33
CA GLY A 92 2.66 8.34 -8.30
C GLY A 92 3.73 7.70 -7.42
N ILE A 93 3.29 7.17 -6.28
CA ILE A 93 4.15 6.49 -5.30
C ILE A 93 3.56 5.13 -4.97
N ASN A 94 4.37 4.08 -5.11
CA ASN A 94 4.11 2.76 -4.59
C ASN A 94 4.96 2.52 -3.35
N LEU A 95 4.32 2.34 -2.20
CA LEU A 95 4.97 1.91 -0.97
C LEU A 95 5.01 0.37 -0.96
N GLU A 96 6.14 -0.20 -0.59
CA GLU A 96 6.37 -1.65 -0.63
C GLU A 96 7.16 -2.12 0.58
N ASP A 97 6.84 -3.29 1.12
CA ASP A 97 7.60 -3.96 2.20
C ASP A 97 7.85 -3.08 3.45
N ILE A 98 6.87 -2.23 3.80
CA ILE A 98 6.89 -1.43 5.02
C ILE A 98 6.00 -2.10 6.06
N ALA A 99 6.55 -2.36 7.24
CA ALA A 99 5.85 -3.09 8.30
C ALA A 99 4.66 -2.33 8.89
N ALA A 100 3.60 -3.07 9.25
CA ALA A 100 2.54 -2.54 10.10
C ALA A 100 3.04 -2.38 11.55
N PRO A 101 2.62 -1.34 12.31
CA PRO A 101 1.56 -0.39 11.95
C PRO A 101 2.03 0.83 11.14
N ASP A 102 3.34 1.02 10.95
CA ASP A 102 3.92 2.24 10.39
C ASP A 102 3.45 2.48 8.93
N CYS A 103 3.28 1.41 8.16
CA CYS A 103 2.78 1.51 6.79
C CYS A 103 1.41 2.20 6.70
N PHE A 104 0.52 2.02 7.68
CA PHE A 104 -0.78 2.68 7.71
C PHE A 104 -0.66 4.18 7.93
N VAL A 105 0.21 4.56 8.89
CA VAL A 105 0.45 5.97 9.23
C VAL A 105 1.12 6.70 8.06
N ILE A 106 2.14 6.08 7.47
CA ILE A 106 2.90 6.64 6.34
C ILE A 106 1.97 6.85 5.14
N GLU A 107 1.24 5.82 4.73
CA GLU A 107 0.34 5.90 3.58
C GLU A 107 -0.76 6.94 3.79
N GLN A 108 -1.43 6.90 4.95
CA GLN A 108 -2.50 7.85 5.25
C GLN A 108 -1.98 9.29 5.21
N LYS A 109 -0.84 9.55 5.85
CA LYS A 109 -0.28 10.89 5.91
C LYS A 109 0.17 11.42 4.55
N LEU A 110 0.78 10.56 3.73
CA LEU A 110 1.17 10.94 2.38
C LEU A 110 -0.05 11.26 1.51
N LYS A 111 -1.13 10.48 1.60
CA LYS A 111 -2.40 10.77 0.90
C LYS A 111 -3.03 12.09 1.31
N GLU A 112 -2.82 12.56 2.54
CA GLU A 112 -3.33 13.86 3.01
C GLU A 112 -2.53 15.05 2.46
N VAL A 113 -1.25 14.87 2.16
CA VAL A 113 -0.33 15.99 1.86
C VAL A 113 0.20 16.00 0.44
N LEU A 114 -0.03 14.97 -0.35
CA LEU A 114 0.41 14.86 -1.75
C LEU A 114 -0.77 14.89 -2.71
N ASP A 115 -0.58 15.57 -3.85
CA ASP A 115 -1.58 15.65 -4.92
C ASP A 115 -1.47 14.50 -5.93
N ILE A 116 -0.51 13.59 -5.75
CA ILE A 116 -0.31 12.42 -6.60
C ILE A 116 -0.81 11.14 -5.89
N PRO A 117 -1.19 10.09 -6.63
CA PRO A 117 -1.59 8.81 -6.04
C PRO A 117 -0.50 8.21 -5.15
N VAL A 118 -0.89 7.75 -3.96
CA VAL A 118 -0.06 6.97 -3.04
C VAL A 118 -0.75 5.63 -2.79
N PHE A 119 -0.04 4.54 -3.00
CA PHE A 119 -0.56 3.19 -2.93
C PHE A 119 0.42 2.29 -2.17
N HIS A 120 -0.05 1.55 -1.18
CA HIS A 120 0.73 0.54 -0.48
C HIS A 120 0.32 -0.84 -0.99
N ASP A 121 1.16 -1.50 -1.77
CA ASP A 121 0.79 -2.72 -2.49
C ASP A 121 0.47 -3.89 -1.56
N ASP A 122 1.25 -4.10 -0.51
CA ASP A 122 1.00 -5.16 0.47
C ASP A 122 -0.39 -5.08 1.12
N GLN A 123 -0.94 -3.88 1.22
CA GLN A 123 -2.30 -3.68 1.69
C GLN A 123 -3.31 -3.87 0.54
N HIS A 124 -3.24 -2.99 -0.44
CA HIS A 124 -4.32 -2.80 -1.41
C HIS A 124 -4.24 -3.76 -2.59
N GLY A 125 -3.04 -4.12 -3.07
CA GLY A 125 -2.86 -5.11 -4.13
C GLY A 125 -3.39 -6.47 -3.69
N THR A 126 -3.00 -6.93 -2.51
CA THR A 126 -3.49 -8.18 -1.91
C THR A 126 -5.00 -8.14 -1.67
N ALA A 127 -5.54 -7.02 -1.19
CA ALA A 127 -6.98 -6.88 -0.96
C ALA A 127 -7.78 -6.94 -2.27
N ILE A 128 -7.32 -6.30 -3.34
CA ILE A 128 -7.97 -6.29 -4.65
C ILE A 128 -8.05 -7.72 -5.21
N ILE A 129 -6.93 -8.42 -5.29
CA ILE A 129 -6.90 -9.75 -5.89
C ILE A 129 -7.69 -10.78 -5.06
N THR A 130 -7.60 -10.69 -3.73
CA THR A 130 -8.33 -11.58 -2.82
C THR A 130 -9.84 -11.34 -2.89
N THR A 131 -10.26 -10.09 -3.02
CA THR A 131 -11.68 -9.76 -3.18
C THR A 131 -12.22 -10.23 -4.52
N ALA A 132 -11.45 -10.08 -5.60
CA ALA A 132 -11.81 -10.63 -6.91
C ALA A 132 -11.99 -12.16 -6.85
N ALA A 133 -11.07 -12.86 -6.16
CA ALA A 133 -11.18 -14.30 -5.92
C ALA A 133 -12.42 -14.65 -5.09
N LEU A 134 -12.74 -13.89 -4.04
CA LEU A 134 -13.94 -14.08 -3.23
C LEU A 134 -15.22 -13.95 -4.08
N ILE A 135 -15.32 -12.91 -4.91
CA ILE A 135 -16.48 -12.70 -5.77
C ILE A 135 -16.70 -13.90 -6.69
N ASN A 136 -15.65 -14.38 -7.34
CA ASN A 136 -15.71 -15.54 -8.21
C ASN A 136 -16.08 -16.83 -7.45
N ALA A 137 -15.51 -17.04 -6.27
CA ALA A 137 -15.84 -18.19 -5.41
C ALA A 137 -17.31 -18.17 -4.96
N LEU A 138 -17.86 -17.00 -4.67
CA LEU A 138 -19.28 -16.84 -4.31
C LEU A 138 -20.18 -17.14 -5.51
N ASP A 139 -19.83 -16.71 -6.71
CA ASP A 139 -20.59 -17.02 -7.90
C ASP A 139 -20.60 -18.52 -8.19
N ILE A 140 -19.46 -19.18 -8.15
CA ILE A 140 -19.33 -20.62 -8.35
C ILE A 140 -20.16 -21.39 -7.29
N SER A 141 -20.05 -21.01 -6.02
CA SER A 141 -20.73 -21.68 -4.91
C SER A 141 -22.20 -21.27 -4.73
N LYS A 142 -22.70 -20.31 -5.53
CA LYS A 142 -24.04 -19.73 -5.46
C LYS A 142 -24.37 -19.17 -4.07
N LYS A 143 -23.40 -18.66 -3.35
CA LYS A 143 -23.56 -18.05 -2.03
C LYS A 143 -23.73 -16.54 -2.14
N LYS A 144 -24.58 -15.97 -1.27
CA LYS A 144 -24.71 -14.52 -1.15
C LYS A 144 -23.63 -13.98 -0.23
N ILE A 145 -22.96 -12.90 -0.66
CA ILE A 145 -21.86 -12.26 0.08
C ILE A 145 -22.26 -11.87 1.52
N SER A 146 -23.49 -11.45 1.74
CA SER A 146 -24.00 -11.08 3.06
C SER A 146 -24.14 -12.25 4.04
N ASN A 147 -24.08 -13.50 3.57
CA ASN A 147 -24.34 -14.70 4.37
C ASN A 147 -23.08 -15.54 4.63
N VAL A 148 -21.95 -15.17 4.02
CA VAL A 148 -20.71 -15.91 4.22
C VAL A 148 -20.04 -15.52 5.53
N LYS A 149 -19.39 -16.50 6.16
CA LYS A 149 -18.46 -16.29 7.27
C LYS A 149 -17.05 -16.42 6.76
N ILE A 150 -16.18 -15.48 7.12
CA ILE A 150 -14.80 -15.41 6.72
C ILE A 150 -13.92 -15.47 7.96
N VAL A 151 -12.98 -16.40 7.97
CA VAL A 151 -11.91 -16.47 8.97
C VAL A 151 -10.64 -15.97 8.31
N VAL A 152 -10.07 -14.91 8.87
CA VAL A 152 -8.81 -14.31 8.42
C VAL A 152 -7.72 -14.77 9.37
N ASN A 153 -6.88 -15.70 8.92
CA ASN A 153 -5.78 -16.23 9.71
C ASN A 153 -4.51 -15.40 9.48
N GLY A 154 -4.31 -14.42 10.32
CA GLY A 154 -3.31 -13.36 10.25
C GLY A 154 -3.97 -12.02 10.51
N ALA A 155 -3.21 -11.06 11.05
CA ALA A 155 -3.70 -9.71 11.35
C ALA A 155 -2.67 -8.63 10.99
N GLY A 156 -1.87 -8.90 9.95
CA GLY A 156 -0.94 -7.94 9.37
C GLY A 156 -1.64 -6.93 8.44
N ALA A 157 -0.85 -6.12 7.76
CA ALA A 157 -1.35 -5.06 6.87
C ALA A 157 -2.30 -5.59 5.78
N SER A 158 -1.91 -6.63 5.06
CA SER A 158 -2.71 -7.25 4.00
C SER A 158 -4.02 -7.85 4.53
N ALA A 159 -3.97 -8.56 5.66
CA ALA A 159 -5.14 -9.17 6.27
C ALA A 159 -6.20 -8.14 6.64
N GLN A 160 -5.79 -7.01 7.22
CA GLN A 160 -6.68 -5.92 7.59
C GLN A 160 -7.27 -5.22 6.36
N ALA A 161 -6.45 -4.98 5.34
CA ALA A 161 -6.90 -4.39 4.08
C ALA A 161 -7.91 -5.30 3.35
N CYS A 162 -7.65 -6.62 3.29
CA CYS A 162 -8.58 -7.61 2.76
C CYS A 162 -9.92 -7.57 3.50
N ALA A 163 -9.90 -7.64 4.84
CA ALA A 163 -11.11 -7.61 5.65
C ALA A 163 -11.92 -6.33 5.45
N ASN A 164 -11.26 -5.17 5.33
CA ASN A 164 -11.93 -3.92 5.04
C ASN A 164 -12.59 -3.92 3.65
N LEU A 165 -11.89 -4.42 2.63
CA LEU A 165 -12.45 -4.48 1.28
C LEU A 165 -13.60 -5.50 1.19
N PHE A 166 -13.55 -6.62 1.92
CA PHE A 166 -14.66 -7.56 2.05
C PHE A 166 -15.90 -6.90 2.67
N LYS A 167 -15.73 -6.10 3.74
CA LYS A 167 -16.83 -5.31 4.33
C LYS A 167 -17.44 -4.36 3.31
N SER A 168 -16.61 -3.60 2.62
CA SER A 168 -17.05 -2.65 1.59
C SER A 168 -17.78 -3.35 0.43
N SER A 169 -17.44 -4.62 0.17
CA SER A 169 -18.07 -5.45 -0.85
C SER A 169 -19.39 -6.10 -0.39
N GLY A 170 -19.74 -6.00 0.91
CA GLY A 170 -21.02 -6.46 1.44
C GLY A 170 -20.95 -7.63 2.43
N VAL A 171 -19.76 -8.06 2.85
CA VAL A 171 -19.61 -9.01 3.96
C VAL A 171 -19.97 -8.30 5.26
N LYS A 172 -20.84 -8.92 6.07
CA LYS A 172 -21.24 -8.35 7.36
C LYS A 172 -20.06 -8.38 8.34
N ASN A 173 -19.94 -7.33 9.15
CA ASN A 173 -18.84 -7.20 10.11
C ASN A 173 -18.77 -8.37 11.10
N GLU A 174 -19.91 -8.79 11.62
CA GLU A 174 -20.05 -9.93 12.54
C GLU A 174 -19.68 -11.28 11.91
N ASN A 175 -19.55 -11.34 10.61
CA ASN A 175 -19.18 -12.54 9.87
C ASN A 175 -17.68 -12.61 9.55
N ILE A 176 -16.90 -11.62 9.94
CA ILE A 176 -15.44 -11.61 9.76
C ILE A 176 -14.76 -11.89 11.11
N ILE A 177 -14.08 -13.01 11.20
CA ILE A 177 -13.33 -13.42 12.39
C ILE A 177 -11.84 -13.30 12.06
N MET A 178 -11.15 -12.39 12.71
CA MET A 178 -9.70 -12.19 12.52
C MET A 178 -8.92 -12.85 13.65
N CYS A 179 -7.84 -13.55 13.28
CA CYS A 179 -6.91 -14.19 14.20
C CYS A 179 -5.50 -13.66 14.01
N ASP A 180 -4.75 -13.57 15.06
CA ASP A 180 -3.30 -13.36 15.03
C ASP A 180 -2.57 -14.56 15.68
N SER A 181 -1.26 -14.46 15.91
CA SER A 181 -0.44 -15.51 16.54
C SER A 181 -0.91 -15.93 17.95
N LYS A 182 -1.78 -15.14 18.57
CA LYS A 182 -2.36 -15.41 19.89
C LYS A 182 -3.82 -15.89 19.81
N GLY A 183 -4.35 -16.12 18.62
CA GLY A 183 -5.71 -16.57 18.39
C GLY A 183 -6.68 -15.45 17.97
N VAL A 184 -7.96 -15.67 18.19
CA VAL A 184 -9.03 -14.75 17.80
C VAL A 184 -8.87 -13.39 18.45
N ILE A 185 -9.13 -12.32 17.67
CA ILE A 185 -9.19 -10.95 18.16
C ILE A 185 -10.60 -10.68 18.66
N TYR A 186 -10.75 -10.45 19.98
CA TYR A 186 -12.03 -10.23 20.63
C TYR A 186 -12.00 -9.00 21.53
N LYS A 187 -13.17 -8.44 21.85
CA LYS A 187 -13.33 -7.28 22.71
C LYS A 187 -12.80 -7.56 24.13
N GLY A 188 -12.03 -6.63 24.65
CA GLY A 188 -11.40 -6.78 25.98
C GLY A 188 -10.09 -7.57 25.98
N ARG A 189 -9.64 -8.10 24.87
CA ARG A 189 -8.31 -8.69 24.74
C ARG A 189 -7.23 -7.62 24.95
N LYS A 190 -6.28 -7.89 25.85
CA LYS A 190 -5.16 -6.98 26.16
C LYS A 190 -4.09 -7.01 25.06
N ASN A 191 -3.35 -5.91 24.93
CA ASN A 191 -2.20 -5.79 24.02
C ASN A 191 -2.53 -5.99 22.53
N ILE A 192 -3.62 -5.40 22.08
CA ILE A 192 -3.93 -5.23 20.65
C ILE A 192 -3.81 -3.74 20.30
N ASP A 193 -3.25 -3.45 19.13
CA ASP A 193 -3.16 -2.08 18.63
C ASP A 193 -4.55 -1.58 18.12
N GLN A 194 -4.64 -0.28 17.87
CA GLN A 194 -5.89 0.34 17.44
C GLN A 194 -6.42 -0.21 16.11
N PHE A 195 -5.54 -0.62 15.21
CA PHE A 195 -5.93 -1.13 13.90
C PHE A 195 -6.55 -2.53 14.01
N LYS A 196 -5.95 -3.41 14.82
CA LYS A 196 -6.52 -4.73 15.10
C LYS A 196 -7.80 -4.67 15.92
N SER A 197 -7.90 -3.70 16.86
CA SER A 197 -9.08 -3.56 17.70
C SER A 197 -10.36 -3.30 16.92
N ALA A 198 -10.26 -2.71 15.72
CA ALA A 198 -11.38 -2.50 14.80
C ALA A 198 -12.03 -3.80 14.28
N PHE A 199 -11.35 -4.93 14.43
CA PHE A 199 -11.84 -6.27 14.04
C PHE A 199 -12.21 -7.16 15.22
N ALA A 200 -12.22 -6.60 16.46
CA ALA A 200 -12.54 -7.37 17.64
C ALA A 200 -14.05 -7.76 17.65
N ILE A 201 -14.28 -9.05 17.74
CA ILE A 201 -15.63 -9.62 17.92
C ILE A 201 -16.01 -9.72 19.40
N ASP A 202 -17.30 -9.99 19.68
CA ASP A 202 -17.81 -10.22 21.05
C ASP A 202 -17.36 -11.56 21.61
#